data_61eb6c34f5f7791bc862527299d8644f
#
_entry.id   61eb6c34f5f7791bc862527299d8644f
#
_cell.length_a   1.000
_cell.length_b   1.000
_cell.length_c   1.000
_cell.angle_alpha   90.00
_cell.angle_beta   90.00
_cell.angle_gamma   90.00
#
_symmetry.space_group_name_H-M   'P 1'
#
loop_
_entity.id
_entity.type
_entity.pdbx_description
1 polymer ?
#
loop_
_entity_poly.entity_id
_entity_poly.type
_entity_poly.pdbx_seq_one_letter_code
_entity_poly.pdbx_strand_id
1 'polypeptide(L)'
;MAVLSATLPRPALRKRPLPQRALRVLVGIVIGYFVLWAVGAGGILGLSMLTRAETPAPAGTRAVQGVNHFQPVDSEGRLWRGSAPSPAGYRALAGMGITTVVDLRAEDMSSAQLAEPGEAGLNVVRLPIRDGQTPAPKQVQRFLDVVSSASGPVFVHCGAGVGRTGAMVAAYLVNTGEESPSQAVRRNLAVGPPSIEQIYYGLNVSPAKAEQPPLPVLVVSRLVDAPRRIMSYF
;
A
#
# COMPACT_ATOMS: atom_id res chain seq x y z
N MET A 1 13.66 -39.37 61.74
CA MET A 1 14.72 -39.22 60.76
C MET A 1 14.24 -38.22 59.68
N ALA A 2 14.71 -36.99 59.72
CA ALA A 2 14.36 -35.96 58.75
C ALA A 2 15.44 -35.96 57.63
N VAL A 3 15.04 -36.24 56.39
CA VAL A 3 15.93 -36.18 55.22
C VAL A 3 15.97 -34.73 54.74
N LEU A 4 17.09 -34.06 54.96
CA LEU A 4 17.40 -32.76 54.40
C LEU A 4 17.71 -32.93 52.90
N SER A 5 16.76 -32.57 52.04
CA SER A 5 17.00 -32.45 50.58
C SER A 5 17.82 -31.19 50.32
N ALA A 6 19.10 -31.34 50.11
CA ALA A 6 19.97 -30.27 49.67
C ALA A 6 19.70 -29.97 48.19
N THR A 7 19.02 -28.87 47.87
CA THR A 7 18.89 -28.33 46.52
C THR A 7 20.22 -27.73 46.04
N LEU A 8 20.87 -28.39 45.10
CA LEU A 8 22.07 -27.87 44.48
C LEU A 8 21.75 -26.58 43.70
N PRO A 9 22.56 -25.52 43.85
CA PRO A 9 22.33 -24.30 43.07
C PRO A 9 22.54 -24.54 41.58
N ARG A 10 21.55 -24.16 40.79
CA ARG A 10 21.66 -24.22 39.30
C ARG A 10 22.81 -23.34 38.85
N PRO A 11 23.74 -23.83 37.99
CA PRO A 11 24.82 -23.01 37.47
C PRO A 11 24.24 -21.83 36.68
N ALA A 12 24.61 -20.62 37.08
CA ALA A 12 24.24 -19.40 36.36
C ALA A 12 24.86 -19.46 34.96
N LEU A 13 24.03 -19.44 33.93
CA LEU A 13 24.42 -19.37 32.55
C LEU A 13 25.21 -18.05 32.33
N ARG A 14 26.53 -18.13 32.41
CA ARG A 14 27.42 -16.99 32.06
C ARG A 14 27.25 -16.69 30.60
N LYS A 15 26.56 -15.63 30.24
CA LYS A 15 26.49 -15.11 28.89
C LYS A 15 27.90 -14.78 28.41
N ARG A 16 28.46 -15.59 27.52
CA ARG A 16 29.79 -15.32 26.93
C ARG A 16 29.65 -14.04 26.08
N PRO A 17 30.52 -13.03 26.24
CA PRO A 17 30.51 -11.85 25.39
C PRO A 17 30.77 -12.26 23.94
N LEU A 18 30.05 -11.65 22.99
CA LEU A 18 30.28 -11.86 21.56
C LEU A 18 31.73 -11.49 21.21
N PRO A 19 32.44 -12.31 20.42
CA PRO A 19 33.79 -11.99 20.00
C PRO A 19 33.80 -10.67 19.22
N GLN A 20 34.80 -9.81 19.44
CA GLN A 20 34.89 -8.48 18.85
C GLN A 20 34.70 -8.47 17.32
N ARG A 21 35.13 -9.51 16.63
CA ARG A 21 34.94 -9.68 15.20
C ARG A 21 33.47 -9.83 14.82
N ALA A 22 32.72 -10.65 15.57
CA ALA A 22 31.28 -10.82 15.34
C ALA A 22 30.49 -9.53 15.63
N LEU A 23 30.90 -8.76 16.65
CA LEU A 23 30.31 -7.45 16.93
C LEU A 23 30.54 -6.46 15.78
N ARG A 24 31.76 -6.38 15.24
CA ARG A 24 32.09 -5.51 14.09
C ARG A 24 31.27 -5.88 12.85
N VAL A 25 31.12 -7.17 12.56
CA VAL A 25 30.30 -7.67 11.44
C VAL A 25 28.83 -7.28 11.64
N LEU A 26 28.30 -7.50 12.84
CA LEU A 26 26.92 -7.14 13.17
C LEU A 26 26.68 -5.63 12.99
N VAL A 27 27.59 -4.80 13.52
CA VAL A 27 27.50 -3.34 13.35
C VAL A 27 27.56 -2.94 11.87
N GLY A 28 28.45 -3.58 11.08
CA GLY A 28 28.54 -3.34 9.64
C GLY A 28 27.24 -3.69 8.90
N ILE A 29 26.60 -4.81 9.25
CA ILE A 29 25.29 -5.22 8.68
C ILE A 29 24.20 -4.21 9.04
N VAL A 30 24.14 -3.77 10.29
CA VAL A 30 23.17 -2.79 10.75
C VAL A 30 23.34 -1.45 10.03
N ILE A 31 24.58 -0.96 9.95
CA ILE A 31 24.87 0.29 9.21
C ILE A 31 24.51 0.13 7.73
N GLY A 32 24.90 -0.96 7.08
CA GLY A 32 24.56 -1.26 5.69
C GLY A 32 23.06 -1.28 5.44
N TYR A 33 22.29 -1.87 6.36
CA TYR A 33 20.83 -1.86 6.29
C TYR A 33 20.27 -0.44 6.39
N PHE A 34 20.71 0.37 7.36
CA PHE A 34 20.22 1.75 7.50
C PHE A 34 20.60 2.62 6.30
N VAL A 35 21.76 2.43 5.70
CA VAL A 35 22.15 3.12 4.46
C VAL A 35 21.22 2.72 3.31
N LEU A 36 21.00 1.42 3.11
CA LEU A 36 20.07 0.92 2.09
C LEU A 36 18.66 1.49 2.30
N TRP A 37 18.18 1.48 3.53
CA TRP A 37 16.88 2.03 3.88
C TRP A 37 16.78 3.53 3.60
N ALA A 38 17.76 4.30 4.04
CA ALA A 38 17.77 5.76 3.87
C ALA A 38 17.85 6.17 2.39
N VAL A 39 18.69 5.49 1.61
CA VAL A 39 18.82 5.73 0.16
C VAL A 39 17.55 5.28 -0.57
N GLY A 40 17.00 4.12 -0.26
CA GLY A 40 15.79 3.60 -0.89
C GLY A 40 14.56 4.44 -0.56
N ALA A 41 14.25 4.61 0.72
CA ALA A 41 13.10 5.36 1.17
C ALA A 41 13.22 6.86 0.84
N GLY A 42 14.40 7.45 1.07
CA GLY A 42 14.70 8.85 0.74
C GLY A 42 14.64 9.11 -0.77
N GLY A 43 15.16 8.19 -1.59
CA GLY A 43 15.11 8.29 -3.04
C GLY A 43 13.68 8.27 -3.59
N ILE A 44 12.83 7.34 -3.10
CA ILE A 44 11.42 7.29 -3.51
C ILE A 44 10.67 8.54 -3.04
N LEU A 45 10.92 9.00 -1.81
CA LEU A 45 10.31 10.21 -1.29
C LEU A 45 10.71 11.44 -2.12
N GLY A 46 12.01 11.60 -2.42
CA GLY A 46 12.51 12.68 -3.26
C GLY A 46 11.91 12.64 -4.67
N LEU A 47 11.85 11.45 -5.28
CA LEU A 47 11.21 11.27 -6.58
C LEU A 47 9.72 11.64 -6.53
N SER A 48 9.00 11.25 -5.48
CA SER A 48 7.59 11.61 -5.28
C SER A 48 7.41 13.13 -5.14
N MET A 49 8.27 13.80 -4.39
CA MET A 49 8.22 15.26 -4.22
C MET A 49 8.49 16.00 -5.54
N LEU A 50 9.50 15.58 -6.30
CA LEU A 50 9.81 16.15 -7.61
C LEU A 50 8.66 15.93 -8.60
N THR A 51 8.15 14.71 -8.67
CA THR A 51 7.04 14.38 -9.56
C THR A 51 5.77 15.17 -9.21
N ARG A 52 5.51 15.38 -7.92
CA ARG A 52 4.37 16.20 -7.46
C ARG A 52 4.52 17.66 -7.85
N ALA A 53 5.72 18.21 -7.81
CA ALA A 53 5.99 19.59 -8.22
C ALA A 53 5.80 19.80 -9.73
N GLU A 54 6.06 18.77 -10.54
CA GLU A 54 5.97 18.82 -12.00
C GLU A 54 4.63 18.36 -12.58
N THR A 55 3.81 17.63 -11.80
CA THR A 55 2.57 17.03 -12.29
C THR A 55 1.38 17.73 -11.65
N PRO A 56 0.60 18.50 -12.39
CA PRO A 56 -0.59 19.13 -11.85
C PRO A 56 -1.61 18.07 -11.40
N ALA A 57 -2.37 18.42 -10.36
CA ALA A 57 -3.47 17.57 -9.92
C ALA A 57 -4.50 17.40 -11.05
N PRO A 58 -5.10 16.21 -11.22
CA PRO A 58 -6.15 15.99 -12.19
C PRO A 58 -7.30 16.98 -12.04
N ALA A 59 -7.90 17.42 -13.15
CA ALA A 59 -9.10 18.24 -13.13
C ALA A 59 -10.20 17.54 -12.29
N GLY A 60 -10.90 18.27 -11.43
CA GLY A 60 -11.89 17.71 -10.52
C GLY A 60 -11.33 17.22 -9.17
N THR A 61 -10.00 17.29 -8.96
CA THR A 61 -9.40 17.05 -7.63
C THR A 61 -9.96 18.06 -6.63
N ARG A 62 -10.44 17.56 -5.50
CA ARG A 62 -11.02 18.41 -4.43
C ARG A 62 -10.79 17.81 -3.06
N ALA A 63 -10.87 18.64 -2.02
CA ALA A 63 -10.87 18.16 -0.66
C ALA A 63 -12.22 17.51 -0.32
N VAL A 64 -12.17 16.32 0.29
CA VAL A 64 -13.35 15.62 0.84
C VAL A 64 -13.08 15.34 2.30
N GLN A 65 -14.03 15.73 3.15
CA GLN A 65 -13.89 15.51 4.59
C GLN A 65 -13.72 14.01 4.90
N GLY A 66 -12.68 13.66 5.64
CA GLY A 66 -12.39 12.29 6.04
C GLY A 66 -11.82 11.39 4.93
N VAL A 67 -11.39 11.97 3.81
CA VAL A 67 -10.69 11.26 2.72
C VAL A 67 -9.50 12.07 2.26
N ASN A 68 -8.29 11.56 2.44
CA ASN A 68 -7.08 12.17 1.89
C ASN A 68 -6.84 11.72 0.45
N HIS A 69 -6.11 12.52 -0.33
CA HIS A 69 -5.74 12.21 -1.72
C HIS A 69 -6.93 11.90 -2.64
N PHE A 70 -8.10 12.50 -2.36
CA PHE A 70 -9.29 12.29 -3.17
C PHE A 70 -9.14 12.98 -4.53
N GLN A 71 -9.23 12.20 -5.60
CA GLN A 71 -9.12 12.70 -6.97
C GLN A 71 -9.74 11.73 -7.98
N PRO A 72 -10.18 12.20 -9.16
CA PRO A 72 -10.61 11.33 -10.24
C PRO A 72 -9.43 10.54 -10.82
N VAL A 73 -9.72 9.36 -11.33
CA VAL A 73 -8.75 8.50 -12.02
C VAL A 73 -8.90 8.64 -13.53
N ASP A 74 -10.10 8.52 -14.05
CA ASP A 74 -10.42 8.65 -15.46
C ASP A 74 -11.05 10.00 -15.80
N SER A 75 -11.11 10.32 -17.09
CA SER A 75 -11.71 11.56 -17.59
C SER A 75 -13.24 11.56 -17.53
N GLU A 76 -13.86 10.39 -17.46
CA GLU A 76 -15.31 10.23 -17.43
C GLU A 76 -15.89 10.35 -16.00
N GLY A 77 -15.03 10.35 -14.98
CA GLY A 77 -15.44 10.39 -13.58
C GLY A 77 -16.06 9.10 -13.08
N ARG A 78 -15.83 7.98 -13.75
CA ARG A 78 -16.30 6.64 -13.37
C ARG A 78 -15.52 6.06 -12.22
N LEU A 79 -14.21 6.35 -12.14
CA LEU A 79 -13.33 5.87 -11.08
C LEU A 79 -12.69 7.03 -10.32
N TRP A 80 -12.78 6.94 -9.01
CA TRP A 80 -12.18 7.87 -8.04
C TRP A 80 -11.25 7.11 -7.11
N ARG A 81 -10.25 7.80 -6.57
CA ARG A 81 -9.29 7.21 -5.62
C ARG A 81 -9.11 8.09 -4.37
N GLY A 82 -8.62 7.48 -3.29
CA GLY A 82 -8.24 8.21 -2.08
C GLY A 82 -7.73 7.29 -0.98
N SER A 83 -7.54 7.85 0.22
CA SER A 83 -7.28 7.09 1.45
C SER A 83 -8.52 6.36 1.95
N ALA A 84 -8.34 5.45 2.92
CA ALA A 84 -9.48 4.89 3.66
C ALA A 84 -10.34 6.02 4.23
N PRO A 85 -11.64 6.06 3.90
CA PRO A 85 -12.54 7.07 4.43
C PRO A 85 -12.80 6.88 5.92
N SER A 86 -13.05 7.98 6.64
CA SER A 86 -13.72 7.93 7.92
C SER A 86 -15.22 7.68 7.73
N PRO A 87 -16.01 7.39 8.79
CA PRO A 87 -17.46 7.28 8.68
C PRO A 87 -18.12 8.52 8.05
N ALA A 88 -17.63 9.71 8.35
CA ALA A 88 -18.05 10.95 7.69
C ALA A 88 -17.66 11.00 6.21
N GLY A 89 -16.48 10.46 5.88
CA GLY A 89 -15.97 10.33 4.52
C GLY A 89 -16.84 9.43 3.66
N TYR A 90 -17.28 8.28 4.17
CA TYR A 90 -18.20 7.40 3.43
C TYR A 90 -19.52 8.10 3.12
N ARG A 91 -20.09 8.83 4.10
CA ARG A 91 -21.31 9.64 3.85
C ARG A 91 -21.08 10.74 2.81
N ALA A 92 -19.92 11.41 2.86
CA ALA A 92 -19.59 12.42 1.86
C ALA A 92 -19.46 11.81 0.45
N LEU A 93 -18.82 10.65 0.31
CA LEU A 93 -18.73 9.93 -0.95
C LEU A 93 -20.11 9.55 -1.51
N ALA A 94 -20.99 9.00 -0.67
CA ALA A 94 -22.37 8.68 -1.05
C ALA A 94 -23.12 9.93 -1.50
N GLY A 95 -23.00 11.05 -0.77
CA GLY A 95 -23.60 12.35 -1.16
C GLY A 95 -23.05 12.93 -2.46
N MET A 96 -21.87 12.48 -2.92
CA MET A 96 -21.29 12.84 -4.21
C MET A 96 -21.72 11.92 -5.35
N GLY A 97 -22.57 10.93 -5.07
CA GLY A 97 -23.06 9.98 -6.07
C GLY A 97 -22.16 8.76 -6.28
N ILE A 98 -21.11 8.57 -5.48
CA ILE A 98 -20.37 7.29 -5.48
C ILE A 98 -21.35 6.18 -5.10
N THR A 99 -21.32 5.08 -5.85
CA THR A 99 -22.23 3.94 -5.61
C THR A 99 -21.52 2.73 -5.04
N THR A 100 -20.24 2.60 -5.33
CA THR A 100 -19.44 1.41 -4.98
C THR A 100 -18.07 1.80 -4.43
N VAL A 101 -17.66 1.14 -3.36
CA VAL A 101 -16.34 1.26 -2.76
C VAL A 101 -15.56 -0.03 -2.96
N VAL A 102 -14.33 0.08 -3.48
CA VAL A 102 -13.38 -1.03 -3.56
C VAL A 102 -12.31 -0.85 -2.48
N ASP A 103 -12.35 -1.70 -1.48
CA ASP A 103 -11.39 -1.71 -0.37
C ASP A 103 -10.25 -2.70 -0.63
N LEU A 104 -9.04 -2.19 -0.75
CA LEU A 104 -7.82 -2.97 -1.00
C LEU A 104 -7.08 -3.36 0.29
N ARG A 105 -7.60 -3.06 1.46
CA ARG A 105 -6.93 -3.35 2.73
C ARG A 105 -6.99 -4.85 3.05
N ALA A 106 -5.85 -5.43 3.41
CA ALA A 106 -5.74 -6.79 3.92
C ALA A 106 -5.59 -6.84 5.45
N GLU A 107 -5.54 -5.70 6.09
CA GLU A 107 -5.45 -5.53 7.54
C GLU A 107 -6.73 -6.07 8.22
N ASP A 108 -6.58 -6.57 9.43
CA ASP A 108 -7.71 -6.98 10.24
C ASP A 108 -8.56 -5.77 10.63
N MET A 109 -9.84 -5.85 10.38
CA MET A 109 -10.81 -4.80 10.67
C MET A 109 -11.94 -5.35 11.54
N SER A 110 -12.40 -4.54 12.47
CA SER A 110 -13.57 -4.88 13.27
C SER A 110 -14.84 -4.97 12.41
N SER A 111 -15.85 -5.69 12.89
CA SER A 111 -17.15 -5.77 12.20
C SER A 111 -17.78 -4.39 12.00
N ALA A 112 -17.59 -3.48 12.94
CA ALA A 112 -18.06 -2.10 12.83
C ALA A 112 -17.41 -1.38 11.65
N GLN A 113 -16.09 -1.45 11.52
CA GLN A 113 -15.36 -0.84 10.39
C GLN A 113 -15.75 -1.44 9.03
N LEU A 114 -16.09 -2.73 9.00
CA LEU A 114 -16.56 -3.39 7.78
C LEU A 114 -17.98 -2.97 7.39
N ALA A 115 -18.79 -2.57 8.35
CA ALA A 115 -20.18 -2.12 8.12
C ALA A 115 -20.28 -0.65 7.66
N GLU A 116 -19.32 0.21 8.03
CA GLU A 116 -19.34 1.65 7.77
C GLU A 116 -19.74 2.07 6.34
N PRO A 117 -19.17 1.47 5.26
CA PRO A 117 -19.56 1.86 3.91
C PRO A 117 -21.01 1.49 3.59
N GLY A 118 -21.48 0.30 4.04
CA GLY A 118 -22.85 -0.16 3.87
C GLY A 118 -23.85 0.72 4.62
N GLU A 119 -23.51 1.18 5.83
CA GLU A 119 -24.32 2.12 6.61
C GLU A 119 -24.45 3.49 5.91
N ALA A 120 -23.50 3.85 5.08
CA ALA A 120 -23.55 5.03 4.21
C ALA A 120 -24.32 4.79 2.88
N GLY A 121 -24.88 3.60 2.66
CA GLY A 121 -25.60 3.25 1.43
C GLY A 121 -24.70 2.87 0.25
N LEU A 122 -23.43 2.57 0.48
CA LEU A 122 -22.46 2.21 -0.57
C LEU A 122 -22.37 0.69 -0.72
N ASN A 123 -22.26 0.22 -1.97
CA ASN A 123 -21.85 -1.16 -2.23
C ASN A 123 -20.38 -1.34 -1.91
N VAL A 124 -20.01 -2.52 -1.39
CA VAL A 124 -18.61 -2.80 -0.99
C VAL A 124 -18.09 -4.00 -1.72
N VAL A 125 -16.90 -3.85 -2.34
CA VAL A 125 -16.13 -4.95 -2.90
C VAL A 125 -14.76 -4.96 -2.22
N ARG A 126 -14.38 -6.07 -1.60
CA ARG A 126 -13.06 -6.23 -0.98
C ARG A 126 -12.13 -7.01 -1.89
N LEU A 127 -10.98 -6.41 -2.19
CA LEU A 127 -9.88 -7.02 -2.96
C LEU A 127 -8.57 -6.92 -2.16
N PRO A 128 -8.41 -7.69 -1.08
CA PRO A 128 -7.36 -7.47 -0.09
C PRO A 128 -5.97 -7.69 -0.68
N ILE A 129 -5.12 -6.67 -0.52
CA ILE A 129 -3.70 -6.66 -0.89
C ILE A 129 -2.91 -6.26 0.35
N ARG A 130 -1.88 -7.02 0.71
CA ARG A 130 -1.00 -6.66 1.84
C ARG A 130 -0.25 -5.36 1.54
N ASP A 131 0.03 -4.58 2.59
CA ASP A 131 0.73 -3.31 2.39
C ASP A 131 2.10 -3.49 1.73
N GLY A 132 2.41 -2.57 0.81
CA GLY A 132 3.62 -2.60 -0.03
C GLY A 132 3.59 -3.63 -1.16
N GLN A 133 2.59 -4.51 -1.26
CA GLN A 133 2.45 -5.51 -2.34
C GLN A 133 1.63 -4.99 -3.53
N THR A 134 1.60 -5.79 -4.58
CA THR A 134 0.92 -5.52 -5.85
C THR A 134 -0.33 -6.39 -6.00
N PRO A 135 -1.33 -5.98 -6.80
CA PRO A 135 -2.51 -6.77 -7.06
C PRO A 135 -2.16 -8.03 -7.87
N ALA A 136 -2.82 -9.13 -7.56
CA ALA A 136 -2.78 -10.34 -8.37
C ALA A 136 -3.62 -10.17 -9.65
N PRO A 137 -3.32 -10.89 -10.75
CA PRO A 137 -4.06 -10.76 -12.02
C PRO A 137 -5.59 -10.94 -11.86
N LYS A 138 -6.02 -11.89 -11.03
CA LYS A 138 -7.45 -12.10 -10.74
C LYS A 138 -8.10 -10.92 -10.01
N GLN A 139 -7.34 -10.21 -9.17
CA GLN A 139 -7.84 -9.01 -8.48
C GLN A 139 -7.98 -7.84 -9.45
N VAL A 140 -7.03 -7.70 -10.38
CA VAL A 140 -7.13 -6.68 -11.45
C VAL A 140 -8.35 -6.96 -12.32
N GLN A 141 -8.54 -8.18 -12.80
CA GLN A 141 -9.71 -8.53 -13.60
C GLN A 141 -11.00 -8.25 -12.86
N ARG A 142 -11.11 -8.70 -11.60
CA ARG A 142 -12.30 -8.42 -10.78
C ARG A 142 -12.54 -6.93 -10.56
N PHE A 143 -11.46 -6.15 -10.42
CA PHE A 143 -11.56 -4.69 -10.30
C PHE A 143 -12.11 -4.04 -11.57
N LEU A 144 -11.60 -4.44 -12.74
CA LEU A 144 -12.08 -3.96 -14.03
C LEU A 144 -13.57 -4.29 -14.24
N ASP A 145 -13.96 -5.54 -13.90
CA ASP A 145 -15.36 -5.96 -13.96
C ASP A 145 -16.27 -5.12 -13.04
N VAL A 146 -15.79 -4.80 -11.83
CA VAL A 146 -16.54 -3.94 -10.88
C VAL A 146 -16.73 -2.53 -11.44
N VAL A 147 -15.66 -1.92 -11.97
CA VAL A 147 -15.75 -0.55 -12.52
C VAL A 147 -16.64 -0.51 -13.75
N SER A 148 -16.55 -1.52 -14.62
CA SER A 148 -17.36 -1.56 -15.86
C SER A 148 -18.84 -1.83 -15.61
N SER A 149 -19.18 -2.62 -14.57
CA SER A 149 -20.56 -3.06 -14.27
C SER A 149 -21.26 -2.22 -13.20
N ALA A 150 -20.56 -1.33 -12.52
CA ALA A 150 -21.14 -0.48 -11.49
C ALA A 150 -22.22 0.45 -12.07
N SER A 151 -23.32 0.64 -11.32
CA SER A 151 -24.43 1.53 -11.71
C SER A 151 -24.09 3.02 -11.65
N GLY A 152 -22.96 3.38 -11.04
CA GLY A 152 -22.47 4.76 -10.92
C GLY A 152 -20.97 4.76 -10.56
N PRO A 153 -20.40 5.93 -10.20
CA PRO A 153 -18.99 6.07 -9.93
C PRO A 153 -18.49 5.13 -8.82
N VAL A 154 -17.29 4.61 -9.00
CA VAL A 154 -16.57 3.72 -8.09
C VAL A 154 -15.48 4.48 -7.36
N PHE A 155 -15.30 4.23 -6.08
CA PHE A 155 -14.19 4.76 -5.28
C PHE A 155 -13.27 3.63 -4.84
N VAL A 156 -11.97 3.70 -5.17
CA VAL A 156 -10.97 2.71 -4.75
C VAL A 156 -10.02 3.29 -3.72
N HIS A 157 -9.77 2.54 -2.65
CA HIS A 157 -8.85 2.96 -1.60
C HIS A 157 -8.05 1.79 -1.00
N CYS A 158 -6.98 2.15 -0.28
CA CYS A 158 -6.31 1.30 0.70
C CYS A 158 -6.23 2.05 2.06
N GLY A 159 -5.17 1.97 2.83
CA GLY A 159 -4.98 2.84 4.00
C GLY A 159 -4.73 4.29 3.59
N ALA A 160 -3.54 4.60 3.08
CA ALA A 160 -3.14 5.96 2.68
C ALA A 160 -3.64 6.41 1.30
N GLY A 161 -4.18 5.51 0.46
CA GLY A 161 -4.58 5.85 -0.91
C GLY A 161 -3.42 6.00 -1.89
N VAL A 162 -2.21 5.58 -1.54
CA VAL A 162 -0.98 5.78 -2.34
C VAL A 162 -0.53 4.49 -3.01
N GLY A 163 -0.02 3.53 -2.26
CA GLY A 163 0.71 2.37 -2.80
C GLY A 163 -0.18 1.36 -3.52
N ARG A 164 -0.97 0.58 -2.77
CA ARG A 164 -1.90 -0.45 -3.28
C ARG A 164 -2.93 0.16 -4.24
N THR A 165 -3.49 1.29 -3.86
CA THR A 165 -4.42 2.05 -4.70
C THR A 165 -3.75 2.48 -5.99
N GLY A 166 -2.52 3.00 -5.94
CA GLY A 166 -1.80 3.41 -7.13
C GLY A 166 -1.44 2.26 -8.07
N ALA A 167 -1.08 1.09 -7.53
CA ALA A 167 -0.83 -0.10 -8.35
C ALA A 167 -2.11 -0.59 -9.07
N MET A 168 -3.24 -0.59 -8.38
CA MET A 168 -4.54 -0.96 -8.98
C MET A 168 -4.99 0.06 -10.01
N VAL A 169 -4.84 1.35 -9.74
CA VAL A 169 -5.15 2.45 -10.65
C VAL A 169 -4.25 2.40 -11.90
N ALA A 170 -2.95 2.11 -11.74
CA ALA A 170 -2.07 1.93 -12.89
C ALA A 170 -2.53 0.76 -13.78
N ALA A 171 -2.92 -0.36 -13.17
CA ALA A 171 -3.48 -1.48 -13.93
C ALA A 171 -4.77 -1.08 -14.66
N TYR A 172 -5.65 -0.31 -14.06
CA TYR A 172 -6.87 0.20 -14.72
C TYR A 172 -6.53 1.08 -15.92
N LEU A 173 -5.75 2.15 -15.73
CA LEU A 173 -5.43 3.11 -16.77
C LEU A 173 -4.72 2.49 -17.98
N VAL A 174 -3.85 1.51 -17.75
CA VAL A 174 -3.16 0.80 -18.84
C VAL A 174 -4.10 -0.17 -19.55
N ASN A 175 -4.98 -0.89 -18.82
CA ASN A 175 -5.93 -1.82 -19.44
C ASN A 175 -7.03 -1.10 -20.23
N THR A 176 -7.42 0.11 -19.82
CA THR A 176 -8.38 0.95 -20.57
C THR A 176 -7.73 1.75 -21.71
N GLY A 177 -6.39 1.75 -21.79
CA GLY A 177 -5.66 2.51 -22.80
C GLY A 177 -5.60 4.02 -22.54
N GLU A 178 -5.98 4.47 -21.35
CA GLU A 178 -5.96 5.90 -21.00
C GLU A 178 -4.55 6.44 -20.78
N GLU A 179 -3.66 5.63 -20.21
CA GLU A 179 -2.28 6.02 -19.94
C GLU A 179 -1.30 4.88 -20.25
N SER A 180 -0.08 5.25 -20.62
CA SER A 180 1.04 4.32 -20.67
C SER A 180 1.49 3.93 -19.26
N PRO A 181 2.20 2.80 -19.07
CA PRO A 181 2.72 2.39 -17.78
C PRO A 181 3.54 3.48 -17.06
N SER A 182 4.39 4.19 -17.80
CA SER A 182 5.23 5.26 -17.25
C SER A 182 4.41 6.49 -16.79
N GLN A 183 3.37 6.85 -17.53
CA GLN A 183 2.46 7.94 -17.16
C GLN A 183 1.67 7.58 -15.90
N ALA A 184 1.12 6.38 -15.82
CA ALA A 184 0.37 5.89 -14.66
C ALA A 184 1.25 5.85 -13.40
N VAL A 185 2.51 5.39 -13.50
CA VAL A 185 3.47 5.42 -12.38
C VAL A 185 3.82 6.84 -11.97
N ARG A 186 4.10 7.74 -12.93
CA ARG A 186 4.38 9.16 -12.65
C ARG A 186 3.21 9.82 -11.92
N ARG A 187 1.99 9.59 -12.39
CA ARG A 187 0.77 10.09 -11.74
C ARG A 187 0.64 9.57 -10.30
N ASN A 188 0.94 8.29 -10.07
CA ASN A 188 0.90 7.74 -8.72
C ASN A 188 1.98 8.31 -7.80
N LEU A 189 3.20 8.51 -8.30
CA LEU A 189 4.29 9.18 -7.57
C LEU A 189 3.92 10.61 -7.16
N ALA A 190 3.16 11.32 -7.96
CA ALA A 190 2.65 12.66 -7.61
C ALA A 190 1.66 12.65 -6.43
N VAL A 191 0.97 11.52 -6.19
CA VAL A 191 0.11 11.35 -5.02
C VAL A 191 0.93 11.09 -3.75
N GLY A 192 1.95 10.24 -3.84
CA GLY A 192 2.81 9.91 -2.71
C GLY A 192 3.79 8.77 -3.03
N PRO A 193 4.71 8.44 -2.09
CA PRO A 193 5.74 7.44 -2.30
C PRO A 193 5.18 6.02 -2.20
N PRO A 194 5.08 5.26 -3.32
CA PRO A 194 4.76 3.83 -3.29
C PRO A 194 5.99 2.99 -2.92
N SER A 195 5.83 1.67 -2.79
CA SER A 195 6.96 0.74 -2.65
C SER A 195 7.69 0.54 -3.98
N ILE A 196 8.94 0.05 -3.93
CA ILE A 196 9.71 -0.34 -5.13
C ILE A 196 8.96 -1.42 -5.91
N GLU A 197 8.36 -2.38 -5.20
CA GLU A 197 7.54 -3.45 -5.76
C GLU A 197 6.37 -2.89 -6.58
N GLN A 198 5.68 -1.86 -6.07
CA GLN A 198 4.56 -1.20 -6.73
C GLN A 198 4.98 -0.32 -7.91
N ILE A 199 6.14 0.33 -7.84
CA ILE A 199 6.72 1.06 -8.97
C ILE A 199 7.07 0.09 -10.10
N TYR A 200 7.78 -0.99 -9.78
CA TYR A 200 8.14 -2.01 -10.76
C TYR A 200 6.90 -2.59 -11.46
N TYR A 201 5.89 -2.96 -10.67
CA TYR A 201 4.63 -3.48 -11.18
C TYR A 201 3.97 -2.49 -12.16
N GLY A 202 3.82 -1.23 -11.76
CA GLY A 202 3.18 -0.22 -12.60
C GLY A 202 3.92 0.04 -13.91
N LEU A 203 5.26 -0.05 -13.93
CA LEU A 203 6.07 0.09 -15.13
C LEU A 203 5.98 -1.12 -16.09
N ASN A 204 5.61 -2.30 -15.58
CA ASN A 204 5.56 -3.55 -16.34
C ASN A 204 4.13 -4.09 -16.53
N VAL A 205 3.11 -3.33 -16.15
CA VAL A 205 1.72 -3.71 -16.42
C VAL A 205 1.39 -3.51 -17.90
N SER A 206 0.65 -4.47 -18.48
CA SER A 206 0.15 -4.40 -19.85
C SER A 206 -1.27 -4.97 -19.92
N PRO A 207 -2.07 -4.64 -20.96
CA PRO A 207 -3.44 -5.17 -21.10
C PRO A 207 -3.53 -6.70 -21.14
N ALA A 208 -2.47 -7.37 -21.64
CA ALA A 208 -2.44 -8.83 -21.76
C ALA A 208 -1.83 -9.51 -20.53
N LYS A 209 -1.04 -8.79 -19.72
CA LYS A 209 -0.22 -9.41 -18.68
C LYS A 209 0.17 -8.39 -17.60
N ALA A 210 -0.18 -8.70 -16.36
CA ALA A 210 0.34 -8.02 -15.18
C ALA A 210 1.52 -8.82 -14.61
N GLU A 211 2.76 -8.46 -15.00
CA GLU A 211 3.95 -9.15 -14.50
C GLU A 211 4.17 -8.85 -13.03
N GLN A 212 4.27 -9.92 -12.25
CA GLN A 212 4.62 -9.78 -10.84
C GLN A 212 6.12 -9.46 -10.71
N PRO A 213 6.51 -8.62 -9.74
CA PRO A 213 7.90 -8.26 -9.54
C PRO A 213 8.77 -9.50 -9.28
N PRO A 214 9.96 -9.60 -9.92
CA PRO A 214 10.86 -10.72 -9.70
C PRO A 214 11.46 -10.71 -8.30
N LEU A 215 11.94 -11.88 -7.84
CA LEU A 215 12.44 -12.07 -6.48
C LEU A 215 13.45 -11.00 -6.00
N PRO A 216 14.45 -10.55 -6.79
CA PRO A 216 15.36 -9.49 -6.34
C PRO A 216 14.64 -8.18 -6.00
N VAL A 217 13.66 -7.77 -6.82
CA VAL A 217 12.84 -6.56 -6.58
C VAL A 217 12.04 -6.72 -5.30
N LEU A 218 11.42 -7.89 -5.09
CA LEU A 218 10.67 -8.19 -3.86
C LEU A 218 11.56 -8.10 -2.62
N VAL A 219 12.76 -8.67 -2.66
CA VAL A 219 13.70 -8.66 -1.52
C VAL A 219 14.11 -7.24 -1.18
N VAL A 220 14.57 -6.45 -2.16
CA VAL A 220 14.99 -5.07 -1.93
C VAL A 220 13.83 -4.21 -1.43
N SER A 221 12.66 -4.31 -2.07
CA SER A 221 11.46 -3.57 -1.66
C SER A 221 11.08 -3.89 -0.21
N ARG A 222 11.09 -5.17 0.16
CA ARG A 222 10.71 -5.59 1.52
C ARG A 222 11.71 -5.16 2.58
N LEU A 223 13.00 -5.10 2.25
CA LEU A 223 14.02 -4.55 3.16
C LEU A 223 13.84 -3.05 3.36
N VAL A 224 13.57 -2.29 2.30
CA VAL A 224 13.33 -0.84 2.37
C VAL A 224 12.01 -0.53 3.08
N ASP A 225 10.97 -1.33 2.86
CA ASP A 225 9.65 -1.12 3.47
C ASP A 225 9.52 -1.76 4.87
N ALA A 226 10.52 -2.50 5.37
CA ALA A 226 10.41 -3.27 6.60
C ALA A 226 9.92 -2.44 7.81
N PRO A 227 10.42 -1.22 8.09
CA PRO A 227 9.93 -0.42 9.20
C PRO A 227 8.44 -0.10 9.09
N ARG A 228 7.98 0.31 7.90
CA ARG A 228 6.57 0.63 7.65
C ARG A 228 5.66 -0.60 7.79
N ARG A 229 6.09 -1.74 7.26
CA ARG A 229 5.35 -3.01 7.35
C ARG A 229 5.22 -3.51 8.78
N ILE A 230 6.30 -3.40 9.58
CA ILE A 230 6.28 -3.78 10.99
C ILE A 230 5.27 -2.90 11.75
N MET A 231 5.30 -1.59 11.53
CA MET A 231 4.36 -0.67 12.18
C MET A 231 2.90 -0.85 11.76
N SER A 232 2.63 -1.45 10.60
CA SER A 232 1.24 -1.72 10.15
C SER A 232 0.61 -2.96 10.80
N TYR A 233 1.36 -3.71 11.62
CA TYR A 233 0.85 -4.85 12.41
C TYR A 233 0.45 -4.46 13.84
N PHE A 234 0.79 -3.22 14.26
CA PHE A 234 0.43 -2.66 15.58
C PHE A 234 -0.54 -1.49 15.42
#